data_355a05dcaaad8503c15c01ac506413dd
#
_entry.id   355a05dcaaad8503c15c01ac506413dd
#
_cell.length_a   1.000
_cell.length_b   1.000
_cell.length_c   1.000
_cell.angle_alpha   90.00
_cell.angle_beta   90.00
_cell.angle_gamma   90.00
#
_symmetry.space_group_name_H-M   'P 1'
#
loop_
_entity.id
_entity.type
_entity.pdbx_description
1 polymer ?
#
loop_
_entity_poly.entity_id
_entity_poly.type
_entity_poly.pdbx_seq_one_letter_code
_entity_poly.pdbx_strand_id
1 'polypeptide(L)'
;MTWMIYGASGYTGQLVADLALDRGERPVLAGRDPGKVAAFATPRGLPYRVFDLADPNAVAEALRDVDVVAHCAGPFSATSAPMVEGCLRAGAHYLDITGEIDVFEAVFERHEDARRAGVVLLPGSGFDVVPTDCLAAMVAAELPTATHLDLAFHSSGGISGGTLKSALEGAALGGRARIGGEVRSVPMAWRRREIPFPSGPRRVASLPWGDVSTAYRSTGIGNITTFAHLPGLTRTGPRSARLSQVVMGSHLVQRLGRAAIGAAVRGPGRATRSRSWVEVYAEATAPDGTSVSAALIGPDTYDLTADAVLRAVGALRSEPPAPGAHTPATAFGADFVRRLHGVKIIEPAHR
;
A
#
# COMPACT_ATOMS: atom_id res chain seq x y z
N MET A 1 -18.94 7.25 15.80
CA MET A 1 -18.06 6.13 15.38
C MET A 1 -16.63 6.45 15.75
N THR A 2 -16.02 5.60 16.58
CA THR A 2 -14.64 5.74 17.06
C THR A 2 -13.67 5.08 16.06
N TRP A 3 -12.58 5.74 15.70
CA TRP A 3 -11.55 5.10 14.89
C TRP A 3 -10.17 5.26 15.50
N MET A 4 -9.26 4.35 15.16
CA MET A 4 -7.95 4.24 15.79
C MET A 4 -6.84 4.22 14.74
N ILE A 5 -5.70 4.86 15.05
CA ILE A 5 -4.45 4.73 14.30
C ILE A 5 -3.50 3.87 15.14
N TYR A 6 -3.25 2.62 14.73
CA TYR A 6 -2.22 1.78 15.33
C TYR A 6 -0.88 2.01 14.62
N GLY A 7 0.19 2.19 15.38
CA GLY A 7 1.48 2.65 14.85
C GLY A 7 1.57 4.18 14.72
N ALA A 8 0.76 4.88 15.50
CA ALA A 8 0.61 6.35 15.45
C ALA A 8 1.93 7.12 15.66
N SER A 9 2.90 6.57 16.39
CA SER A 9 4.22 7.17 16.59
C SER A 9 5.20 6.94 15.43
N GLY A 10 4.82 6.12 14.44
CA GLY A 10 5.58 5.90 13.20
C GLY A 10 5.43 7.07 12.22
N TYR A 11 6.32 7.14 11.22
CA TYR A 11 6.35 8.26 10.27
C TYR A 11 4.99 8.49 9.58
N THR A 12 4.41 7.49 8.95
CA THR A 12 3.12 7.60 8.25
C THR A 12 1.97 7.80 9.24
N GLY A 13 1.97 7.07 10.38
CA GLY A 13 0.95 7.24 11.43
C GLY A 13 0.88 8.67 11.97
N GLN A 14 2.02 9.34 12.11
CA GLN A 14 2.06 10.76 12.50
C GLN A 14 1.42 11.66 11.44
N LEU A 15 1.71 11.43 10.15
CA LEU A 15 1.12 12.22 9.06
C LEU A 15 -0.39 12.04 8.97
N VAL A 16 -0.88 10.81 9.14
CA VAL A 16 -2.32 10.52 9.18
C VAL A 16 -2.97 11.23 10.38
N ALA A 17 -2.36 11.18 11.56
CA ALA A 17 -2.89 11.81 12.76
C ALA A 17 -2.90 13.35 12.65
N ASP A 18 -1.84 13.95 12.13
CA ASP A 18 -1.76 15.41 11.95
C ASP A 18 -2.80 15.88 10.91
N LEU A 19 -2.94 15.17 9.78
CA LEU A 19 -3.96 15.50 8.77
C LEU A 19 -5.39 15.28 9.30
N ALA A 20 -5.61 14.27 10.16
CA ALA A 20 -6.89 14.05 10.84
C ALA A 20 -7.27 15.26 11.72
N LEU A 21 -6.33 15.77 12.52
CA LEU A 21 -6.54 16.96 13.34
C LEU A 21 -6.83 18.19 12.49
N ASP A 22 -6.09 18.39 11.39
CA ASP A 22 -6.33 19.51 10.45
C ASP A 22 -7.75 19.47 9.85
N ARG A 23 -8.36 18.27 9.79
CA ARG A 23 -9.75 18.07 9.33
C ARG A 23 -10.79 18.01 10.46
N GLY A 24 -10.39 18.29 11.70
CA GLY A 24 -11.28 18.28 12.88
C GLY A 24 -11.61 16.87 13.40
N GLU A 25 -10.92 15.83 12.91
CA GLU A 25 -11.09 14.46 13.40
C GLU A 25 -10.22 14.21 14.64
N ARG A 26 -10.67 13.33 15.52
CA ARG A 26 -9.98 13.01 16.77
C ARG A 26 -9.82 11.50 16.94
N PRO A 27 -8.86 10.85 16.24
CA PRO A 27 -8.63 9.41 16.36
C PRO A 27 -8.07 9.02 17.73
N VAL A 28 -8.28 7.77 18.13
CA VAL A 28 -7.51 7.13 19.19
C VAL A 28 -6.13 6.75 18.63
N LEU A 29 -5.05 7.23 19.26
CA LEU A 29 -3.70 6.89 18.87
C LEU A 29 -3.25 5.62 19.57
N ALA A 30 -2.65 4.66 18.86
CA ALA A 30 -2.23 3.41 19.48
C ALA A 30 -0.86 2.92 18.99
N GLY A 31 -0.26 2.06 19.80
CA GLY A 31 1.00 1.39 19.50
C GLY A 31 1.50 0.61 20.72
N ARG A 32 2.63 -0.09 20.54
CA ARG A 32 3.18 -0.97 21.57
C ARG A 32 4.10 -0.28 22.61
N ASP A 33 4.67 0.88 22.25
CA ASP A 33 5.64 1.60 23.11
C ASP A 33 4.93 2.72 23.86
N PRO A 34 4.75 2.60 25.19
CA PRO A 34 3.98 3.56 25.97
C PRO A 34 4.59 4.97 25.94
N GLY A 35 5.92 5.07 25.99
CA GLY A 35 6.61 6.35 25.99
C GLY A 35 6.44 7.10 24.68
N LYS A 36 6.58 6.41 23.54
CA LYS A 36 6.42 7.02 22.21
C LYS A 36 4.99 7.41 21.91
N VAL A 37 4.02 6.57 22.28
CA VAL A 37 2.60 6.86 22.03
C VAL A 37 2.16 8.04 22.88
N ALA A 38 2.46 8.05 24.17
CA ALA A 38 2.12 9.14 25.07
C ALA A 38 2.79 10.47 24.66
N ALA A 39 4.08 10.44 24.32
CA ALA A 39 4.81 11.64 23.88
C ALA A 39 4.24 12.24 22.59
N PHE A 40 3.63 11.43 21.72
CA PHE A 40 2.99 11.90 20.49
C PHE A 40 1.53 12.35 20.71
N ALA A 41 0.76 11.64 21.54
CA ALA A 41 -0.66 11.88 21.76
C ALA A 41 -0.94 13.07 22.69
N THR A 42 -0.21 13.15 23.81
CA THR A 42 -0.47 14.14 24.87
C THR A 42 -0.39 15.59 24.40
N PRO A 43 0.63 16.02 23.63
CA PRO A 43 0.68 17.41 23.14
C PRO A 43 -0.44 17.76 22.16
N ARG A 44 -1.07 16.74 21.53
CA ARG A 44 -2.19 16.87 20.58
C ARG A 44 -3.54 16.80 21.25
N GLY A 45 -3.59 16.50 22.54
CA GLY A 45 -4.83 16.30 23.30
C GLY A 45 -5.65 15.13 22.79
N LEU A 46 -5.02 14.12 22.13
CA LEU A 46 -5.71 12.95 21.61
C LEU A 46 -5.73 11.79 22.62
N PRO A 47 -6.82 11.01 22.67
CA PRO A 47 -6.84 9.77 23.44
C PRO A 47 -5.83 8.77 22.87
N TYR A 48 -5.28 7.92 23.74
CA TYR A 48 -4.37 6.90 23.30
C TYR A 48 -4.53 5.58 24.05
N ARG A 49 -4.09 4.47 23.38
CA ARG A 49 -4.03 3.12 23.94
C ARG A 49 -2.67 2.49 23.68
N VAL A 50 -2.23 1.68 24.63
CA VAL A 50 -0.96 0.96 24.52
C VAL A 50 -1.24 -0.53 24.61
N PHE A 51 -0.94 -1.28 23.55
CA PHE A 51 -1.06 -2.73 23.51
C PHE A 51 -0.10 -3.33 22.49
N ASP A 52 0.29 -4.56 22.72
CA ASP A 52 1.09 -5.37 21.78
C ASP A 52 0.18 -6.25 20.93
N LEU A 53 0.67 -6.71 19.80
CA LEU A 53 -0.06 -7.59 18.89
C LEU A 53 0.20 -9.09 19.14
N ALA A 54 1.02 -9.44 20.13
CA ALA A 54 1.37 -10.83 20.43
C ALA A 54 0.19 -11.65 20.95
N ASP A 55 -0.82 -11.00 21.58
CA ASP A 55 -2.02 -11.66 22.10
C ASP A 55 -3.28 -11.13 21.38
N PRO A 56 -3.91 -11.93 20.49
CA PRO A 56 -5.12 -11.54 19.78
C PRO A 56 -6.32 -11.22 20.69
N ASN A 57 -6.37 -11.77 21.91
CA ASN A 57 -7.45 -11.43 22.85
C ASN A 57 -7.25 -10.04 23.44
N ALA A 58 -6.00 -9.68 23.78
CA ALA A 58 -5.68 -8.32 24.21
C ALA A 58 -5.92 -7.29 23.10
N VAL A 59 -5.65 -7.66 21.83
CA VAL A 59 -5.97 -6.82 20.68
C VAL A 59 -7.47 -6.62 20.56
N ALA A 60 -8.29 -7.69 20.60
CA ALA A 60 -9.73 -7.60 20.52
C ALA A 60 -10.32 -6.76 21.67
N GLU A 61 -9.82 -6.92 22.89
CA GLU A 61 -10.22 -6.10 24.05
C GLU A 61 -9.90 -4.61 23.82
N ALA A 62 -8.70 -4.31 23.29
CA ALA A 62 -8.30 -2.94 22.98
C ALA A 62 -9.12 -2.30 21.85
N LEU A 63 -9.81 -3.10 21.04
CA LEU A 63 -10.65 -2.67 19.91
C LEU A 63 -12.15 -2.69 20.20
N ARG A 64 -12.62 -3.07 21.40
CA ARG A 64 -14.03 -3.32 21.72
C ARG A 64 -14.99 -2.18 21.36
N ASP A 65 -14.53 -0.94 21.46
CA ASP A 65 -15.31 0.29 21.19
C ASP A 65 -14.75 1.06 19.96
N VAL A 66 -14.03 0.36 19.09
CA VAL A 66 -13.43 0.92 17.88
C VAL A 66 -14.16 0.38 16.67
N ASP A 67 -14.68 1.27 15.83
CA ASP A 67 -15.39 0.89 14.61
C ASP A 67 -14.42 0.63 13.44
N VAL A 68 -13.31 1.39 13.35
CA VAL A 68 -12.32 1.31 12.26
C VAL A 68 -10.90 1.40 12.80
N VAL A 69 -10.03 0.51 12.37
CA VAL A 69 -8.58 0.55 12.64
C VAL A 69 -7.82 0.91 11.39
N ALA A 70 -7.07 2.02 11.42
CA ALA A 70 -6.03 2.37 10.44
C ALA A 70 -4.68 1.84 10.95
N HIS A 71 -4.22 0.73 10.40
CA HIS A 71 -3.00 0.06 10.81
C HIS A 71 -1.79 0.57 10.03
N CYS A 72 -0.92 1.34 10.71
CA CYS A 72 0.28 1.99 10.14
C CYS A 72 1.60 1.40 10.70
N ALA A 73 1.59 0.25 11.34
CA ALA A 73 2.75 -0.34 12.02
C ALA A 73 3.37 -1.49 11.23
N GLY A 74 4.24 -1.20 10.28
CA GLY A 74 5.03 -2.22 9.59
C GLY A 74 6.20 -2.79 10.43
N PRO A 75 6.85 -3.91 9.99
CA PRO A 75 6.54 -4.65 8.76
C PRO A 75 5.21 -5.39 8.89
N PHE A 76 4.39 -5.34 7.84
CA PHE A 76 3.04 -5.90 7.87
C PHE A 76 3.04 -7.43 7.85
N SER A 77 4.09 -8.05 7.32
CA SER A 77 4.35 -9.49 7.44
C SER A 77 4.28 -10.02 8.89
N ALA A 78 4.64 -9.17 9.87
CA ALA A 78 4.59 -9.54 11.29
C ALA A 78 3.37 -9.00 12.03
N THR A 79 2.72 -7.96 11.54
CA THR A 79 1.73 -7.20 12.31
C THR A 79 0.31 -7.27 11.76
N SER A 80 0.14 -7.60 10.48
CA SER A 80 -1.17 -7.65 9.84
C SER A 80 -2.05 -8.77 10.39
N ALA A 81 -1.56 -10.01 10.41
CA ALA A 81 -2.37 -11.16 10.83
C ALA A 81 -2.95 -11.03 12.25
N PRO A 82 -2.19 -10.67 13.31
CA PRO A 82 -2.77 -10.50 14.64
C PRO A 82 -3.74 -9.30 14.72
N MET A 83 -3.52 -8.22 13.97
CA MET A 83 -4.45 -7.08 13.94
C MET A 83 -5.75 -7.45 13.22
N VAL A 84 -5.69 -8.15 12.09
CA VAL A 84 -6.87 -8.65 11.36
C VAL A 84 -7.67 -9.57 12.25
N GLU A 85 -7.02 -10.53 12.95
CA GLU A 85 -7.71 -11.42 13.88
C GLU A 85 -8.40 -10.64 15.02
N GLY A 86 -7.73 -9.63 15.58
CA GLY A 86 -8.31 -8.75 16.60
C GLY A 86 -9.52 -7.98 16.07
N CYS A 87 -9.45 -7.44 14.86
CA CYS A 87 -10.56 -6.74 14.21
C CYS A 87 -11.76 -7.65 13.96
N LEU A 88 -11.53 -8.88 13.47
CA LEU A 88 -12.58 -9.88 13.27
C LEU A 88 -13.31 -10.23 14.58
N ARG A 89 -12.58 -10.39 15.68
CA ARG A 89 -13.13 -10.68 17.00
C ARG A 89 -13.89 -9.50 17.63
N ALA A 90 -13.40 -8.28 17.40
CA ALA A 90 -14.00 -7.06 17.94
C ALA A 90 -15.17 -6.54 17.09
N GLY A 91 -15.34 -7.00 15.85
CA GLY A 91 -16.30 -6.43 14.91
C GLY A 91 -15.86 -5.07 14.35
N ALA A 92 -14.55 -4.76 14.33
CA ALA A 92 -14.01 -3.54 13.82
C ALA A 92 -13.56 -3.69 12.35
N HIS A 93 -13.81 -2.68 11.52
CA HIS A 93 -13.26 -2.63 10.18
C HIS A 93 -11.73 -2.43 10.23
N TYR A 94 -11.03 -3.07 9.31
CA TYR A 94 -9.58 -3.01 9.18
C TYR A 94 -9.17 -2.31 7.90
N LEU A 95 -8.20 -1.42 7.98
CA LEU A 95 -7.43 -0.97 6.82
C LEU A 95 -5.96 -0.83 7.20
N ASP A 96 -5.07 -1.03 6.23
CA ASP A 96 -3.64 -0.82 6.38
C ASP A 96 -3.03 -0.11 5.18
N ILE A 97 -1.72 0.12 5.24
CA ILE A 97 -0.94 0.75 4.18
C ILE A 97 0.17 -0.17 3.66
N THR A 98 -0.09 -1.49 3.68
CA THR A 98 0.89 -2.47 3.17
C THR A 98 1.12 -2.35 1.67
N GLY A 99 2.32 -2.71 1.23
CA GLY A 99 2.67 -3.00 -0.17
C GLY A 99 3.15 -4.45 -0.35
N GLU A 100 3.00 -5.29 0.68
CA GLU A 100 3.58 -6.64 0.77
C GLU A 100 2.63 -7.68 0.17
N ILE A 101 3.01 -8.32 -0.97
CA ILE A 101 2.16 -9.26 -1.73
C ILE A 101 1.61 -10.39 -0.85
N ASP A 102 2.45 -10.99 0.01
CA ASP A 102 2.03 -12.11 0.86
C ASP A 102 1.03 -11.68 1.94
N VAL A 103 1.10 -10.42 2.39
CA VAL A 103 0.11 -9.84 3.30
C VAL A 103 -1.24 -9.67 2.60
N PHE A 104 -1.24 -9.19 1.36
CA PHE A 104 -2.48 -9.09 0.57
C PHE A 104 -3.15 -10.44 0.39
N GLU A 105 -2.41 -11.45 -0.09
CA GLU A 105 -2.98 -12.80 -0.30
C GLU A 105 -3.55 -13.35 1.01
N ALA A 106 -2.81 -13.23 2.14
CA ALA A 106 -3.28 -13.68 3.45
C ALA A 106 -4.54 -12.95 3.94
N VAL A 107 -4.66 -11.63 3.72
CA VAL A 107 -5.87 -10.88 4.09
C VAL A 107 -7.04 -11.26 3.20
N PHE A 108 -6.81 -11.46 1.90
CA PHE A 108 -7.88 -11.89 0.99
C PHE A 108 -8.38 -13.30 1.28
N GLU A 109 -7.55 -14.22 1.79
CA GLU A 109 -7.98 -15.53 2.28
C GLU A 109 -8.97 -15.43 3.45
N ARG A 110 -8.99 -14.33 4.21
CA ARG A 110 -9.92 -14.07 5.32
C ARG A 110 -11.25 -13.45 4.86
N HIS A 111 -11.55 -13.41 3.55
CA HIS A 111 -12.77 -12.81 3.01
C HIS A 111 -14.05 -13.36 3.66
N GLU A 112 -14.20 -14.69 3.76
CA GLU A 112 -15.38 -15.30 4.36
C GLU A 112 -15.46 -15.12 5.88
N ASP A 113 -14.31 -15.01 6.56
CA ASP A 113 -14.27 -14.66 7.98
C ASP A 113 -14.79 -13.24 8.20
N ALA A 114 -14.36 -12.30 7.35
CA ALA A 114 -14.81 -10.92 7.39
C ALA A 114 -16.32 -10.80 7.11
N ARG A 115 -16.84 -11.56 6.14
CA ARG A 115 -18.29 -11.63 5.88
C ARG A 115 -19.08 -12.12 7.08
N ARG A 116 -18.61 -13.18 7.74
CA ARG A 116 -19.26 -13.72 8.94
C ARG A 116 -19.21 -12.75 10.12
N ALA A 117 -18.11 -12.01 10.27
CA ALA A 117 -17.95 -11.01 11.32
C ALA A 117 -18.66 -9.67 11.02
N GLY A 118 -19.19 -9.49 9.81
CA GLY A 118 -19.84 -8.24 9.40
C GLY A 118 -18.87 -7.07 9.20
N VAL A 119 -17.58 -7.35 8.94
CA VAL A 119 -16.53 -6.32 8.83
C VAL A 119 -15.92 -6.25 7.44
N VAL A 120 -15.25 -5.13 7.16
CA VAL A 120 -14.47 -4.90 5.94
C VAL A 120 -12.99 -5.03 6.28
N LEU A 121 -12.25 -5.80 5.48
CA LEU A 121 -10.80 -5.84 5.48
C LEU A 121 -10.29 -5.14 4.21
N LEU A 122 -9.56 -4.06 4.36
CA LEU A 122 -9.12 -3.18 3.27
C LEU A 122 -7.58 -2.98 3.32
N PRO A 123 -6.79 -4.00 2.95
CA PRO A 123 -5.35 -3.83 2.89
C PRO A 123 -4.94 -2.88 1.76
N GLY A 124 -3.82 -2.16 1.92
CA GLY A 124 -3.25 -1.29 0.89
C GLY A 124 -3.98 0.02 0.67
N SER A 125 -4.48 0.66 1.72
CA SER A 125 -5.20 1.95 1.63
C SER A 125 -4.26 3.17 1.48
N GLY A 126 -3.03 2.99 1.00
CA GLY A 126 -2.05 4.04 0.77
C GLY A 126 -1.62 4.16 -0.69
N PHE A 127 -0.55 4.93 -0.91
CA PHE A 127 0.06 5.13 -2.23
C PHE A 127 0.42 3.82 -2.92
N ASP A 128 0.85 2.82 -2.16
CA ASP A 128 1.35 1.57 -2.73
C ASP A 128 0.29 0.80 -3.54
N VAL A 129 -1.00 1.13 -3.39
CA VAL A 129 -2.10 0.45 -4.08
C VAL A 129 -3.17 1.41 -4.61
N VAL A 130 -3.65 2.39 -3.83
CA VAL A 130 -4.83 3.18 -4.21
C VAL A 130 -4.75 3.76 -5.62
N PRO A 131 -3.66 4.44 -6.03
CA PRO A 131 -3.62 5.02 -7.37
C PRO A 131 -3.48 3.97 -8.48
N THR A 132 -2.70 2.93 -8.27
CA THR A 132 -2.46 1.87 -9.26
C THR A 132 -3.67 0.96 -9.45
N ASP A 133 -4.32 0.55 -8.35
CA ASP A 133 -5.52 -0.30 -8.35
C ASP A 133 -6.73 0.41 -9.01
N CYS A 134 -6.93 1.70 -8.70
CA CYS A 134 -7.97 2.50 -9.33
C CYS A 134 -7.72 2.70 -10.84
N LEU A 135 -6.49 3.01 -11.25
CA LEU A 135 -6.16 3.12 -12.68
C LEU A 135 -6.28 1.76 -13.38
N ALA A 136 -5.87 0.66 -12.74
CA ALA A 136 -6.04 -0.68 -13.27
C ALA A 136 -7.52 -0.99 -13.55
N ALA A 137 -8.41 -0.66 -12.60
CA ALA A 137 -9.84 -0.83 -12.77
C ALA A 137 -10.41 0.05 -13.90
N MET A 138 -9.93 1.29 -14.06
CA MET A 138 -10.34 2.18 -15.15
C MET A 138 -9.97 1.60 -16.53
N VAL A 139 -8.70 1.21 -16.73
CA VAL A 139 -8.26 0.67 -18.04
C VAL A 139 -8.88 -0.68 -18.35
N ALA A 140 -9.13 -1.52 -17.33
CA ALA A 140 -9.81 -2.79 -17.51
C ALA A 140 -11.29 -2.64 -17.90
N ALA A 141 -11.96 -1.63 -17.39
CA ALA A 141 -13.34 -1.32 -17.75
C ALA A 141 -13.47 -0.89 -19.23
N GLU A 142 -12.48 -0.15 -19.77
CA GLU A 142 -12.43 0.28 -21.17
C GLU A 142 -12.00 -0.83 -22.13
N LEU A 143 -11.31 -1.89 -21.64
CA LEU A 143 -10.86 -3.02 -22.43
C LEU A 143 -11.17 -4.36 -21.73
N PRO A 144 -12.44 -4.80 -21.70
CA PRO A 144 -12.84 -6.03 -21.00
C PRO A 144 -12.18 -7.33 -21.53
N THR A 145 -11.62 -7.29 -22.73
CA THR A 145 -10.90 -8.42 -23.37
C THR A 145 -9.42 -8.46 -23.00
N ALA A 146 -8.94 -7.53 -22.14
CA ALA A 146 -7.55 -7.47 -21.74
C ALA A 146 -7.12 -8.74 -21.00
N THR A 147 -5.94 -9.25 -21.35
CA THR A 147 -5.29 -10.41 -20.72
C THR A 147 -4.00 -10.04 -20.02
N HIS A 148 -3.47 -8.86 -20.27
CA HIS A 148 -2.23 -8.34 -19.68
C HIS A 148 -2.46 -6.95 -19.11
N LEU A 149 -1.81 -6.68 -17.96
CA LEU A 149 -1.82 -5.40 -17.27
C LEU A 149 -0.41 -5.04 -16.83
N ASP A 150 0.08 -3.92 -17.32
CA ASP A 150 1.35 -3.32 -16.88
C ASP A 150 1.03 -2.07 -16.05
N LEU A 151 1.51 -2.03 -14.80
CA LEU A 151 1.38 -0.90 -13.89
C LEU A 151 2.75 -0.32 -13.60
N ALA A 152 2.88 0.99 -13.60
CA ALA A 152 4.17 1.63 -13.37
C ALA A 152 4.04 2.89 -12.52
N PHE A 153 5.06 3.19 -11.74
CA PHE A 153 5.15 4.46 -11.02
C PHE A 153 6.54 5.09 -11.08
N HIS A 154 6.55 6.40 -10.93
CA HIS A 154 7.72 7.22 -10.77
C HIS A 154 7.47 8.26 -9.68
N SER A 155 8.38 8.39 -8.73
CA SER A 155 8.30 9.38 -7.65
C SER A 155 9.58 10.22 -7.61
N SER A 156 9.42 11.52 -7.40
CA SER A 156 10.53 12.45 -7.13
C SER A 156 10.85 12.55 -5.63
N GLY A 157 10.03 11.93 -4.78
CA GLY A 157 10.11 12.04 -3.32
C GLY A 157 11.18 11.16 -2.67
N GLY A 158 11.39 11.39 -1.38
CA GLY A 158 12.25 10.57 -0.54
C GLY A 158 11.55 9.29 -0.06
N ILE A 159 12.31 8.40 0.59
CA ILE A 159 11.82 7.13 1.13
C ILE A 159 11.89 7.14 2.65
N SER A 160 10.84 6.66 3.33
CA SER A 160 10.84 6.50 4.80
C SER A 160 11.60 5.26 5.25
N GLY A 161 11.99 5.24 6.52
CA GLY A 161 12.60 4.04 7.12
C GLY A 161 11.68 2.81 7.11
N GLY A 162 10.36 3.00 7.17
CA GLY A 162 9.37 1.92 7.01
C GLY A 162 9.42 1.31 5.63
N THR A 163 9.22 2.11 4.59
CA THR A 163 9.29 1.71 3.18
C THR A 163 10.62 1.02 2.84
N LEU A 164 11.74 1.54 3.36
CA LEU A 164 13.05 0.95 3.08
C LEU A 164 13.23 -0.43 3.76
N LYS A 165 12.62 -0.66 4.94
CA LYS A 165 12.61 -1.97 5.59
C LYS A 165 11.80 -2.99 4.82
N SER A 166 10.58 -2.65 4.36
CA SER A 166 9.77 -3.53 3.50
C SER A 166 10.47 -3.80 2.17
N ALA A 167 11.11 -2.81 1.56
CA ALA A 167 11.91 -2.99 0.35
C ALA A 167 13.10 -3.94 0.56
N LEU A 168 13.78 -3.86 1.72
CA LEU A 168 14.87 -4.75 2.08
C LEU A 168 14.38 -6.20 2.24
N GLU A 169 13.23 -6.42 2.88
CA GLU A 169 12.61 -7.75 3.02
C GLU A 169 12.17 -8.29 1.65
N GLY A 170 11.49 -7.48 0.84
CA GLY A 170 11.06 -7.85 -0.52
C GLY A 170 12.23 -8.19 -1.45
N ALA A 171 13.36 -7.50 -1.33
CA ALA A 171 14.54 -7.77 -2.14
C ALA A 171 15.12 -9.19 -1.93
N ALA A 172 14.93 -9.76 -0.75
CA ALA A 172 15.33 -11.13 -0.45
C ALA A 172 14.45 -12.18 -1.17
N LEU A 173 13.17 -11.85 -1.40
CA LEU A 173 12.21 -12.73 -2.06
C LEU A 173 12.36 -12.74 -3.60
N GLY A 174 13.10 -11.78 -4.17
CA GLY A 174 13.25 -11.63 -5.61
C GLY A 174 12.07 -10.93 -6.29
N GLY A 175 12.00 -11.03 -7.63
CA GLY A 175 10.90 -10.47 -8.40
C GLY A 175 9.65 -11.35 -8.31
N ARG A 176 8.48 -10.73 -8.42
CA ARG A 176 7.18 -11.41 -8.53
C ARG A 176 6.33 -10.78 -9.62
N ALA A 177 5.53 -11.60 -10.27
CA ALA A 177 4.53 -11.19 -11.25
C ALA A 177 3.33 -12.13 -11.17
N ARG A 178 2.16 -11.71 -11.64
CA ARG A 178 1.03 -12.62 -11.85
C ARG A 178 1.10 -13.15 -13.27
N ILE A 179 1.06 -14.47 -13.42
CA ILE A 179 1.16 -15.15 -14.72
C ILE A 179 0.12 -16.28 -14.75
N GLY A 180 -0.83 -16.17 -15.68
CA GLY A 180 -1.90 -17.15 -15.79
C GLY A 180 -2.80 -17.21 -14.54
N GLY A 181 -3.01 -16.10 -13.87
CA GLY A 181 -3.83 -16.01 -12.64
C GLY A 181 -3.08 -16.32 -11.33
N GLU A 182 -1.82 -16.74 -11.38
CA GLU A 182 -1.03 -17.13 -10.21
C GLU A 182 0.14 -16.17 -9.95
N VAL A 183 0.41 -15.89 -8.68
CA VAL A 183 1.62 -15.15 -8.28
C VAL A 183 2.83 -16.06 -8.41
N ARG A 184 3.74 -15.73 -9.34
CA ARG A 184 4.93 -16.50 -9.62
C ARG A 184 6.21 -15.73 -9.31
N SER A 185 7.23 -16.44 -8.85
CA SER A 185 8.58 -15.90 -8.69
C SER A 185 9.24 -15.73 -10.05
N VAL A 186 9.82 -14.56 -10.27
CA VAL A 186 10.56 -14.19 -11.48
C VAL A 186 11.89 -13.52 -11.07
N PRO A 187 12.88 -13.42 -11.94
CA PRO A 187 14.09 -12.64 -11.61
C PRO A 187 13.75 -11.18 -11.32
N MET A 188 14.45 -10.52 -10.40
CA MET A 188 14.33 -9.08 -10.22
C MET A 188 14.66 -8.37 -11.54
N ALA A 189 13.88 -7.35 -11.91
CA ALA A 189 14.02 -6.62 -13.17
C ALA A 189 13.96 -7.53 -14.43
N TRP A 190 13.15 -8.60 -14.39
CA TRP A 190 13.02 -9.58 -15.49
C TRP A 190 12.46 -8.97 -16.78
N ARG A 191 11.61 -7.93 -16.65
CA ARG A 191 11.12 -7.10 -17.75
C ARG A 191 11.62 -5.68 -17.59
N ARG A 192 11.95 -5.06 -18.71
CA ARG A 192 12.28 -3.64 -18.83
C ARG A 192 11.57 -3.07 -20.02
N ARG A 193 11.04 -1.87 -19.87
CA ARG A 193 10.39 -1.15 -20.96
C ARG A 193 10.54 0.36 -20.75
N GLU A 194 10.15 1.11 -21.74
CA GLU A 194 9.94 2.55 -21.63
C GLU A 194 8.45 2.80 -21.41
N ILE A 195 8.13 3.65 -20.42
CA ILE A 195 6.77 4.08 -20.10
C ILE A 195 6.64 5.56 -20.42
N PRO A 196 5.61 5.97 -21.15
CA PRO A 196 5.33 7.39 -21.46
C PRO A 196 4.61 8.05 -20.30
N PHE A 197 5.35 8.34 -19.22
CA PHE A 197 4.81 9.11 -18.11
C PHE A 197 4.42 10.54 -18.55
N PRO A 198 3.52 11.23 -17.84
CA PRO A 198 3.13 12.59 -18.17
C PRO A 198 4.29 13.58 -18.26
N SER A 199 5.36 13.41 -17.45
CA SER A 199 6.56 14.23 -17.50
C SER A 199 7.55 13.83 -18.59
N GLY A 200 7.21 12.84 -19.41
CA GLY A 200 8.05 12.32 -20.50
C GLY A 200 8.43 10.85 -20.31
N PRO A 201 8.91 10.20 -21.38
CA PRO A 201 9.22 8.78 -21.38
C PRO A 201 10.37 8.44 -20.42
N ARG A 202 10.23 7.33 -19.68
CA ARG A 202 11.24 6.85 -18.74
C ARG A 202 11.44 5.35 -18.85
N ARG A 203 12.69 4.92 -18.76
CA ARG A 203 13.00 3.49 -18.62
C ARG A 203 12.64 3.00 -17.25
N VAL A 204 11.87 1.92 -17.19
CA VAL A 204 11.44 1.26 -15.96
C VAL A 204 11.91 -0.20 -15.96
N ALA A 205 11.97 -0.77 -14.76
CA ALA A 205 12.24 -2.19 -14.55
C ALA A 205 11.18 -2.80 -13.65
N SER A 206 10.84 -4.06 -13.89
CA SER A 206 9.86 -4.78 -13.09
C SER A 206 10.38 -5.06 -11.67
N LEU A 207 9.47 -4.94 -10.69
CA LEU A 207 9.72 -5.21 -9.28
C LEU A 207 8.48 -5.85 -8.65
N PRO A 208 8.61 -6.55 -7.50
CA PRO A 208 7.46 -7.04 -6.77
C PRO A 208 6.76 -5.86 -6.08
N TRP A 209 5.49 -5.65 -6.40
CA TRP A 209 4.66 -4.59 -5.82
C TRP A 209 3.27 -5.13 -5.54
N GLY A 210 2.54 -4.53 -4.59
CA GLY A 210 1.26 -5.00 -4.10
C GLY A 210 0.23 -5.33 -5.16
N ASP A 211 0.23 -4.58 -6.26
CA ASP A 211 -0.72 -4.74 -7.37
C ASP A 211 -0.64 -6.07 -8.11
N VAL A 212 0.45 -6.81 -7.97
CA VAL A 212 0.52 -8.22 -8.44
C VAL A 212 -0.58 -9.07 -7.77
N SER A 213 -1.00 -8.69 -6.55
CA SER A 213 -2.14 -9.28 -5.83
C SER A 213 -3.43 -8.51 -6.06
N THR A 214 -3.44 -7.21 -5.75
CA THR A 214 -4.66 -6.40 -5.68
C THR A 214 -5.31 -6.18 -7.04
N ALA A 215 -4.55 -5.85 -8.08
CA ALA A 215 -5.11 -5.57 -9.40
C ALA A 215 -5.78 -6.80 -10.05
N TYR A 216 -5.39 -8.02 -9.69
CA TYR A 216 -6.12 -9.22 -10.10
C TYR A 216 -7.53 -9.28 -9.51
N ARG A 217 -7.67 -8.88 -8.24
CA ARG A 217 -8.96 -8.83 -7.55
C ARG A 217 -9.88 -7.78 -8.15
N SER A 218 -9.31 -6.65 -8.56
CA SER A 218 -10.06 -5.51 -9.11
C SER A 218 -10.43 -5.68 -10.58
N THR A 219 -9.63 -6.45 -11.37
CA THR A 219 -9.78 -6.49 -12.83
C THR A 219 -10.05 -7.88 -13.39
N GLY A 220 -9.68 -8.95 -12.69
CA GLY A 220 -9.69 -10.31 -13.21
C GLY A 220 -8.58 -10.62 -14.23
N ILE A 221 -7.71 -9.66 -14.58
CA ILE A 221 -6.65 -9.85 -15.57
C ILE A 221 -5.57 -10.78 -15.01
N GLY A 222 -5.33 -11.90 -15.67
CA GLY A 222 -4.46 -12.98 -15.18
C GLY A 222 -2.95 -12.74 -15.34
N ASN A 223 -2.51 -11.74 -16.14
CA ASN A 223 -1.09 -11.45 -16.33
C ASN A 223 -0.80 -10.01 -15.93
N ILE A 224 -0.11 -9.80 -14.79
CA ILE A 224 0.16 -8.49 -14.22
C ILE A 224 1.64 -8.33 -13.95
N THR A 225 2.23 -7.24 -14.44
CA THR A 225 3.60 -6.85 -14.13
C THR A 225 3.62 -5.42 -13.62
N THR A 226 4.32 -5.21 -12.52
CA THR A 226 4.52 -3.89 -11.91
C THR A 226 5.93 -3.39 -12.19
N PHE A 227 6.09 -2.09 -12.40
CA PHE A 227 7.34 -1.45 -12.78
C PHE A 227 7.58 -0.17 -11.96
N ALA A 228 8.84 0.19 -11.79
CA ALA A 228 9.21 1.49 -11.28
C ALA A 228 10.41 2.08 -12.02
N HIS A 229 10.47 3.42 -12.05
CA HIS A 229 11.67 4.13 -12.47
C HIS A 229 12.64 4.23 -11.28
N LEU A 230 13.55 3.25 -11.18
CA LEU A 230 14.62 3.21 -10.18
C LEU A 230 15.96 3.11 -10.92
N PRO A 231 16.77 4.18 -10.95
CA PRO A 231 18.01 4.22 -11.76
C PRO A 231 18.99 3.07 -11.50
N GLY A 232 19.09 2.60 -10.26
CA GLY A 232 19.91 1.43 -9.90
C GLY A 232 19.37 0.12 -10.50
N LEU A 233 18.06 -0.08 -10.46
CA LEU A 233 17.41 -1.32 -10.93
C LEU A 233 17.41 -1.42 -12.46
N THR A 234 17.29 -0.31 -13.16
CA THR A 234 17.31 -0.29 -14.65
C THR A 234 18.67 -0.64 -15.26
N ARG A 235 19.76 -0.50 -14.49
CA ARG A 235 21.14 -0.81 -14.92
C ARG A 235 21.64 -2.19 -14.51
N THR A 236 20.96 -2.88 -13.59
CA THR A 236 21.40 -4.16 -13.01
C THR A 236 21.21 -5.31 -14.00
N GLY A 237 22.25 -6.09 -14.30
CA GLY A 237 22.16 -7.29 -15.16
C GLY A 237 21.54 -8.49 -14.42
N PRO A 238 21.05 -9.54 -15.13
CA PRO A 238 20.40 -10.70 -14.53
C PRO A 238 21.30 -11.49 -13.55
N ARG A 239 22.60 -11.56 -13.83
CA ARG A 239 23.58 -12.26 -12.95
C ARG A 239 23.84 -11.50 -11.67
N SER A 240 23.99 -10.18 -11.74
CA SER A 240 24.17 -9.33 -10.56
C SER A 240 22.90 -9.25 -9.72
N ALA A 241 21.71 -9.32 -10.33
CA ALA A 241 20.44 -9.40 -9.62
C ALA A 241 20.31 -10.68 -8.78
N ARG A 242 20.72 -11.84 -9.30
CA ARG A 242 20.74 -13.10 -8.53
C ARG A 242 21.73 -13.06 -7.37
N LEU A 243 22.93 -12.53 -7.59
CA LEU A 243 23.93 -12.41 -6.53
C LEU A 243 23.45 -11.46 -5.42
N SER A 244 22.87 -10.31 -5.78
CA SER A 244 22.30 -9.39 -4.80
C SER A 244 21.15 -10.02 -4.01
N GLN A 245 20.31 -10.83 -4.63
CA GLN A 245 19.22 -11.55 -3.94
C GLN A 245 19.75 -12.52 -2.88
N VAL A 246 20.78 -13.31 -3.18
CA VAL A 246 21.41 -14.23 -2.21
C VAL A 246 21.99 -13.46 -1.03
N VAL A 247 22.71 -12.36 -1.29
CA VAL A 247 23.28 -11.52 -0.24
C VAL A 247 22.19 -10.88 0.63
N MET A 248 21.15 -10.31 0.00
CA MET A 248 20.01 -9.69 0.69
C MET A 248 19.17 -10.72 1.47
N GLY A 249 19.14 -11.99 1.07
CA GLY A 249 18.48 -13.08 1.79
C GLY A 249 19.17 -13.51 3.08
N SER A 250 20.40 -13.07 3.32
CA SER A 250 21.14 -13.41 4.55
C SER A 250 20.50 -12.76 5.79
N HIS A 251 20.21 -13.57 6.83
CA HIS A 251 19.64 -13.08 8.11
C HIS A 251 20.49 -11.98 8.75
N LEU A 252 21.82 -12.06 8.61
CA LEU A 252 22.74 -11.05 9.15
C LEU A 252 22.57 -9.71 8.41
N VAL A 253 22.52 -9.74 7.07
CA VAL A 253 22.32 -8.54 6.24
C VAL A 253 20.97 -7.91 6.52
N GLN A 254 19.92 -8.71 6.64
CA GLN A 254 18.57 -8.26 7.00
C GLN A 254 18.53 -7.59 8.39
N ARG A 255 19.18 -8.21 9.39
CA ARG A 255 19.22 -7.68 10.77
C ARG A 255 20.01 -6.36 10.83
N LEU A 256 21.21 -6.34 10.26
CA LEU A 256 22.06 -5.13 10.24
C LEU A 256 21.44 -4.02 9.41
N GLY A 257 20.86 -4.35 8.24
CA GLY A 257 20.15 -3.40 7.39
C GLY A 257 18.96 -2.75 8.11
N ARG A 258 18.12 -3.54 8.78
CA ARG A 258 16.99 -3.02 9.58
C ARG A 258 17.44 -2.11 10.72
N ALA A 259 18.52 -2.44 11.41
CA ALA A 259 19.07 -1.61 12.47
C ALA A 259 19.61 -0.27 11.93
N ALA A 260 20.40 -0.32 10.85
CA ALA A 260 20.97 0.87 10.20
C ALA A 260 19.88 1.80 9.65
N ILE A 261 18.87 1.25 8.97
CA ILE A 261 17.71 2.02 8.48
C ILE A 261 16.97 2.70 9.63
N GLY A 262 16.74 1.97 10.73
CA GLY A 262 16.05 2.50 11.90
C GLY A 262 16.80 3.67 12.58
N ALA A 263 18.13 3.67 12.52
CA ALA A 263 18.96 4.72 13.10
C ALA A 263 19.10 5.95 12.17
N ALA A 264 19.20 5.72 10.85
CA ALA A 264 19.61 6.75 9.89
C ALA A 264 18.46 7.39 9.09
N VAL A 265 17.32 6.70 8.88
CA VAL A 265 16.27 7.14 7.97
C VAL A 265 15.03 7.61 8.72
N ARG A 266 14.79 8.92 8.72
CA ARG A 266 13.64 9.57 9.40
C ARG A 266 12.44 9.85 8.50
N GLY A 267 12.54 9.58 7.19
CA GLY A 267 11.54 9.97 6.19
C GLY A 267 11.66 11.44 5.75
N PRO A 268 11.02 11.82 4.62
CA PRO A 268 11.12 13.17 4.06
C PRO A 268 10.41 14.21 4.94
N GLY A 269 11.09 15.34 5.19
CA GLY A 269 10.50 16.48 5.90
C GLY A 269 9.42 17.19 5.08
N ARG A 270 8.60 18.06 5.71
CA ARG A 270 7.49 18.79 5.07
C ARG A 270 7.95 19.55 3.83
N ALA A 271 9.10 20.26 3.91
CA ALA A 271 9.64 21.02 2.78
C ALA A 271 10.05 20.13 1.59
N THR A 272 10.49 18.90 1.83
CA THR A 272 10.77 17.94 0.77
C THR A 272 9.47 17.45 0.15
N ARG A 273 8.49 17.02 0.97
CA ARG A 273 7.21 16.53 0.49
C ARG A 273 6.45 17.57 -0.34
N SER A 274 6.43 18.85 0.09
CA SER A 274 5.72 19.90 -0.65
C SER A 274 6.28 20.17 -2.06
N ARG A 275 7.47 19.68 -2.38
CA ARG A 275 8.09 19.77 -3.72
C ARG A 275 8.09 18.45 -4.46
N SER A 276 7.70 17.37 -3.79
CA SER A 276 7.67 16.03 -4.36
C SER A 276 6.35 15.76 -5.06
N TRP A 277 6.41 14.92 -6.06
CA TRP A 277 5.27 14.50 -6.85
C TRP A 277 5.45 13.03 -7.26
N VAL A 278 4.37 12.42 -7.69
CA VAL A 278 4.35 11.05 -8.20
C VAL A 278 3.59 11.00 -9.51
N GLU A 279 4.01 10.11 -10.39
CA GLU A 279 3.30 9.70 -11.58
C GLU A 279 3.03 8.20 -11.54
N VAL A 280 1.83 7.83 -11.95
CA VAL A 280 1.41 6.44 -12.06
C VAL A 280 0.86 6.22 -13.47
N TYR A 281 1.11 5.05 -14.02
CA TYR A 281 0.69 4.63 -15.34
C TYR A 281 0.10 3.24 -15.29
N ALA A 282 -0.99 3.02 -16.00
CA ALA A 282 -1.63 1.73 -16.20
C ALA A 282 -1.84 1.47 -17.69
N GLU A 283 -1.60 0.24 -18.16
CA GLU A 283 -1.86 -0.20 -19.53
C GLU A 283 -2.42 -1.61 -19.53
N ALA A 284 -3.63 -1.76 -20.02
CA ALA A 284 -4.27 -3.03 -20.27
C ALA A 284 -4.12 -3.40 -21.75
N THR A 285 -3.81 -4.67 -22.06
CA THR A 285 -3.57 -5.14 -23.42
C THR A 285 -4.37 -6.43 -23.70
N ALA A 286 -5.10 -6.45 -24.81
CA ALA A 286 -5.83 -7.61 -25.31
C ALA A 286 -4.93 -8.54 -26.18
N PRO A 287 -5.36 -9.79 -26.45
CA PRO A 287 -4.57 -10.74 -27.25
C PRO A 287 -4.29 -10.29 -28.69
N ASP A 288 -5.13 -9.44 -29.26
CA ASP A 288 -4.96 -8.89 -30.60
C ASP A 288 -3.96 -7.72 -30.68
N GLY A 289 -3.42 -7.29 -29.51
CA GLY A 289 -2.50 -6.17 -29.42
C GLY A 289 -3.16 -4.83 -29.15
N THR A 290 -4.49 -4.73 -29.18
CA THR A 290 -5.22 -3.52 -28.76
C THR A 290 -4.87 -3.21 -27.31
N SER A 291 -4.60 -1.94 -27.01
CA SER A 291 -4.32 -1.52 -25.64
C SER A 291 -5.06 -0.24 -25.25
N VAL A 292 -5.29 -0.11 -23.95
CA VAL A 292 -5.83 1.08 -23.31
C VAL A 292 -4.87 1.49 -22.20
N SER A 293 -4.55 2.76 -22.15
CA SER A 293 -3.68 3.30 -21.11
C SER A 293 -4.25 4.54 -20.44
N ALA A 294 -3.98 4.67 -19.16
CA ALA A 294 -4.29 5.85 -18.34
C ALA A 294 -3.08 6.25 -17.49
N ALA A 295 -3.07 7.48 -17.03
CA ALA A 295 -2.04 7.94 -16.12
C ALA A 295 -2.59 8.85 -15.02
N LEU A 296 -1.79 9.07 -13.98
CA LEU A 296 -2.11 9.92 -12.85
C LEU A 296 -0.89 10.73 -12.47
N ILE A 297 -1.12 11.99 -12.10
CA ILE A 297 -0.14 12.85 -11.41
C ILE A 297 -0.70 13.14 -10.02
N GLY A 298 0.11 12.98 -8.99
CA GLY A 298 -0.27 13.23 -7.60
C GLY A 298 0.81 13.96 -6.79
N PRO A 299 0.48 14.37 -5.57
CA PRO A 299 1.43 14.95 -4.62
C PRO A 299 2.45 13.90 -4.15
N ASP A 300 3.24 14.24 -3.13
CA ASP A 300 4.13 13.30 -2.45
C ASP A 300 3.41 12.01 -2.02
N THR A 301 4.10 10.87 -2.12
CA THR A 301 3.54 9.54 -1.83
C THR A 301 2.98 9.41 -0.41
N TYR A 302 3.59 10.08 0.59
CA TYR A 302 3.13 10.03 1.99
C TYR A 302 1.96 10.96 2.25
N ASP A 303 1.93 12.14 1.62
CA ASP A 303 0.80 13.06 1.72
C ASP A 303 -0.44 12.43 1.02
N LEU A 304 -0.25 11.77 -0.12
CA LEU A 304 -1.28 10.98 -0.79
C LEU A 304 -1.75 9.82 0.09
N THR A 305 -0.83 9.08 0.73
CA THR A 305 -1.17 7.98 1.66
C THR A 305 -2.02 8.49 2.83
N ALA A 306 -1.63 9.59 3.45
CA ALA A 306 -2.40 10.15 4.58
C ALA A 306 -3.82 10.56 4.17
N ASP A 307 -3.97 11.20 3.01
CA ASP A 307 -5.29 11.57 2.47
C ASP A 307 -6.14 10.35 2.12
N ALA A 308 -5.54 9.34 1.47
CA ALA A 308 -6.23 8.10 1.10
C ALA A 308 -6.75 7.35 2.33
N VAL A 309 -5.91 7.19 3.35
CA VAL A 309 -6.30 6.57 4.64
C VAL A 309 -7.48 7.28 5.26
N LEU A 310 -7.45 8.62 5.37
CA LEU A 310 -8.55 9.37 5.97
C LEU A 310 -9.85 9.27 5.18
N ARG A 311 -9.77 9.27 3.85
CA ARG A 311 -10.96 9.09 3.00
C ARG A 311 -11.52 7.67 3.10
N ALA A 312 -10.65 6.67 3.16
CA ALA A 312 -11.07 5.28 3.37
C ALA A 312 -11.72 5.09 4.74
N VAL A 313 -11.14 5.65 5.82
CA VAL A 313 -11.76 5.67 7.15
C VAL A 313 -13.12 6.36 7.12
N GLY A 314 -13.21 7.53 6.47
CA GLY A 314 -14.47 8.25 6.31
C GLY A 314 -15.53 7.41 5.59
N ALA A 315 -15.19 6.77 4.49
CA ALA A 315 -16.09 5.92 3.71
C ALA A 315 -16.54 4.69 4.53
N LEU A 316 -15.63 4.00 5.21
CA LEU A 316 -15.97 2.87 6.07
C LEU A 316 -16.90 3.24 7.24
N ARG A 317 -16.85 4.48 7.72
CA ARG A 317 -17.71 4.98 8.80
C ARG A 317 -19.07 5.47 8.31
N SER A 318 -19.18 5.99 7.11
CA SER A 318 -20.43 6.55 6.58
C SER A 318 -21.22 5.56 5.72
N GLU A 319 -20.55 4.86 4.83
CA GLU A 319 -21.14 3.97 3.85
C GLU A 319 -20.17 2.82 3.53
N PRO A 320 -20.00 1.87 4.47
CA PRO A 320 -19.10 0.73 4.25
C PRO A 320 -19.58 -0.12 3.07
N PRO A 321 -18.67 -0.69 2.27
CA PRO A 321 -19.02 -1.71 1.29
C PRO A 321 -19.54 -2.98 1.98
N ALA A 322 -20.04 -3.94 1.21
CA ALA A 322 -20.43 -5.24 1.75
C ALA A 322 -19.27 -5.85 2.56
N PRO A 323 -19.55 -6.52 3.69
CA PRO A 323 -18.53 -7.18 4.49
C PRO A 323 -17.69 -8.17 3.66
N GLY A 324 -16.38 -8.21 3.92
CA GLY A 324 -15.41 -9.02 3.16
C GLY A 324 -14.05 -8.36 3.05
N ALA A 325 -13.14 -9.00 2.34
CA ALA A 325 -11.84 -8.43 2.01
C ALA A 325 -11.91 -7.78 0.62
N HIS A 326 -11.45 -6.54 0.52
CA HIS A 326 -11.55 -5.67 -0.66
C HIS A 326 -10.23 -5.00 -1.00
N THR A 327 -10.05 -4.67 -2.27
CA THR A 327 -9.08 -3.66 -2.69
C THR A 327 -9.73 -2.27 -2.62
N PRO A 328 -8.96 -1.17 -2.69
CA PRO A 328 -9.56 0.17 -2.76
C PRO A 328 -10.56 0.35 -3.90
N ALA A 329 -10.24 -0.17 -5.10
CA ALA A 329 -11.12 -0.06 -6.26
C ALA A 329 -12.40 -0.93 -6.12
N THR A 330 -12.31 -2.13 -5.53
CA THR A 330 -13.51 -2.96 -5.30
C THR A 330 -14.37 -2.46 -4.15
N ALA A 331 -13.78 -1.77 -3.16
CA ALA A 331 -14.50 -1.19 -2.04
C ALA A 331 -15.25 0.09 -2.39
N PHE A 332 -14.61 0.99 -3.14
CA PHE A 332 -15.07 2.37 -3.30
C PHE A 332 -15.23 2.79 -4.76
N GLY A 333 -15.01 1.88 -5.72
CA GLY A 333 -15.00 2.15 -7.16
C GLY A 333 -13.68 2.75 -7.64
N ALA A 334 -13.45 2.65 -8.96
CA ALA A 334 -12.24 3.18 -9.61
C ALA A 334 -12.08 4.70 -9.40
N ASP A 335 -13.18 5.43 -9.29
CA ASP A 335 -13.18 6.88 -9.07
C ASP A 335 -12.78 7.34 -7.66
N PHE A 336 -12.52 6.40 -6.74
CA PHE A 336 -12.06 6.74 -5.40
C PHE A 336 -10.78 7.60 -5.43
N VAL A 337 -9.86 7.30 -6.32
CA VAL A 337 -8.61 8.05 -6.47
C VAL A 337 -8.82 9.51 -6.90
N ARG A 338 -9.92 9.83 -7.61
CA ARG A 338 -10.25 11.22 -8.02
C ARG A 338 -10.60 12.10 -6.83
N ARG A 339 -11.01 11.50 -5.71
CA ARG A 339 -11.36 12.24 -4.48
C ARG A 339 -10.10 12.68 -3.71
N LEU A 340 -8.92 12.17 -4.05
CA LEU A 340 -7.68 12.49 -3.34
C LEU A 340 -7.20 13.89 -3.69
N HIS A 341 -6.71 14.61 -2.69
CA HIS A 341 -6.23 15.97 -2.86
C HIS A 341 -5.02 16.04 -3.80
N GLY A 342 -5.06 16.92 -4.78
CA GLY A 342 -3.95 17.18 -5.70
C GLY A 342 -3.74 16.10 -6.77
N VAL A 343 -4.60 15.10 -6.85
CA VAL A 343 -4.57 14.07 -7.91
C VAL A 343 -5.21 14.61 -9.18
N LYS A 344 -4.53 14.36 -10.32
CA LYS A 344 -5.03 14.62 -11.68
C LYS A 344 -4.94 13.35 -12.49
N ILE A 345 -6.04 12.94 -13.10
CA ILE A 345 -6.12 11.77 -13.97
C ILE A 345 -5.96 12.20 -15.42
N ILE A 346 -5.17 11.46 -16.18
CA ILE A 346 -5.17 11.44 -17.64
C ILE A 346 -6.02 10.24 -18.01
N GLU A 347 -7.18 10.52 -18.59
CA GLU A 347 -8.23 9.54 -18.84
C GLU A 347 -7.76 8.38 -19.72
N PRO A 348 -8.38 7.19 -19.59
CA PRO A 348 -8.11 6.06 -20.45
C PRO A 348 -8.23 6.42 -21.93
N ALA A 349 -7.25 5.98 -22.72
CA ALA A 349 -7.22 6.17 -24.16
C ALA A 349 -6.72 4.89 -24.85
N HIS A 350 -7.39 4.53 -25.97
CA HIS A 350 -6.98 3.44 -26.84
C HIS A 350 -5.68 3.80 -27.61
N ARG A 351 -4.86 2.78 -27.83
CA ARG A 351 -3.63 2.86 -28.62
C ARG A 351 -3.54 1.73 -29.63
#